data_2f371871e34dde1a4bd6354d4cc99631
#
_entry.id   2f371871e34dde1a4bd6354d4cc99631
#
_cell.length_a   1.000
_cell.length_b   1.000
_cell.length_c   1.000
_cell.angle_alpha   90.00
_cell.angle_beta   90.00
_cell.angle_gamma   90.00
#
_symmetry.space_group_name_H-M   'P 1'
#
loop_
_entity.id
_entity.type
_entity.pdbx_description
1 polymer ?
#
loop_
_entity_poly.entity_id
_entity_poly.type
_entity_poly.pdbx_seq_one_letter_code
_entity_poly.pdbx_strand_id
1 'polypeptide(L)'
;SILIFYLCSDSNQMERKIIQTSDGSSSVYLPEWDENYHSKHGAIQEAYHVFIKNGLDLFQDGSAIQVLEMGFGTGLNCMITYLEAIRRDLKIDYTGLEGYPLETKMIFELNHLEQLKAQQELEVYQNIQTSDWEKLAKISSKFNLTKKGIMFEDFHENGVADLIYFDAFGARVQPELWTESIFKN
;
A
#
# COMPACT_ATOMS: atom_id res chain seq x y z
N SER A 1 -45.55 18.08 10.63
CA SER A 1 -44.10 18.14 10.50
C SER A 1 -43.59 16.88 9.83
N ILE A 2 -43.29 17.01 8.53
CA ILE A 2 -42.74 15.92 7.73
C ILE A 2 -41.22 15.98 7.90
N LEU A 3 -40.64 14.97 8.54
CA LEU A 3 -39.19 14.80 8.66
C LEU A 3 -38.69 14.16 7.36
N ILE A 4 -38.11 14.98 6.49
CA ILE A 4 -37.45 14.48 5.27
C ILE A 4 -36.07 14.02 5.70
N PHE A 5 -35.89 12.70 5.77
CA PHE A 5 -34.56 12.10 5.82
C PHE A 5 -33.90 12.27 4.44
N TYR A 6 -32.97 13.20 4.33
CA TYR A 6 -31.99 13.17 3.24
C TYR A 6 -31.11 11.96 3.47
N LEU A 7 -31.39 10.88 2.75
CA LEU A 7 -30.40 9.85 2.49
C LEU A 7 -29.36 10.50 1.56
N CYS A 8 -28.27 10.99 2.14
CA CYS A 8 -27.05 11.23 1.38
C CYS A 8 -26.58 9.85 0.89
N SER A 9 -26.97 9.50 -0.32
CA SER A 9 -26.29 8.44 -1.05
C SER A 9 -24.94 9.04 -1.46
N ASP A 10 -23.87 8.67 -0.74
CA ASP A 10 -22.50 8.89 -1.16
C ASP A 10 -22.21 8.05 -2.42
N SER A 11 -22.72 8.53 -3.55
CA SER A 11 -22.55 7.91 -4.87
C SER A 11 -21.36 8.54 -5.62
N ASN A 12 -20.26 8.80 -4.93
CA ASN A 12 -19.02 9.24 -5.57
C ASN A 12 -17.86 8.29 -5.25
N GLN A 13 -18.15 6.99 -5.18
CA GLN A 13 -17.10 5.99 -5.08
C GLN A 13 -16.58 5.73 -6.49
N MET A 14 -15.35 6.13 -6.77
CA MET A 14 -14.65 5.87 -8.03
C MET A 14 -14.80 4.40 -8.42
N GLU A 15 -15.21 4.12 -9.65
CA GLU A 15 -15.28 2.75 -10.16
C GLU A 15 -13.91 2.10 -10.12
N ARG A 16 -13.84 0.87 -9.63
CA ARG A 16 -12.61 0.09 -9.50
C ARG A 16 -12.79 -1.26 -10.15
N LYS A 17 -11.86 -1.66 -11.02
CA LYS A 17 -11.90 -2.94 -11.75
C LYS A 17 -10.64 -3.73 -11.51
N ILE A 18 -10.78 -5.02 -11.21
CA ILE A 18 -9.62 -5.92 -11.16
C ILE A 18 -9.20 -6.24 -12.59
N ILE A 19 -7.92 -6.10 -12.85
CA ILE A 19 -7.27 -6.45 -14.11
C ILE A 19 -6.09 -7.37 -13.86
N GLN A 20 -5.63 -8.07 -14.90
CA GLN A 20 -4.40 -8.86 -14.87
C GLN A 20 -3.28 -8.11 -15.60
N THR A 21 -2.12 -8.07 -14.98
CA THR A 21 -0.90 -7.50 -15.56
C THR A 21 -0.09 -8.53 -16.34
N SER A 22 0.95 -8.12 -17.07
CA SER A 22 1.70 -9.00 -17.96
C SER A 22 2.51 -10.08 -17.24
N ASP A 23 2.85 -9.89 -15.96
CA ASP A 23 3.51 -10.93 -15.14
C ASP A 23 2.53 -11.92 -14.49
N GLY A 24 1.23 -11.79 -14.80
CA GLY A 24 0.16 -12.64 -14.28
C GLY A 24 -0.42 -12.18 -12.95
N SER A 25 0.16 -11.17 -12.29
CA SER A 25 -0.41 -10.60 -11.07
C SER A 25 -1.65 -9.75 -11.34
N SER A 26 -2.52 -9.62 -10.34
CA SER A 26 -3.69 -8.75 -10.42
C SER A 26 -3.33 -7.33 -9.98
N SER A 27 -4.03 -6.35 -10.57
CA SER A 27 -4.00 -4.95 -10.16
C SER A 27 -5.40 -4.36 -10.19
N VAL A 28 -5.57 -3.14 -9.70
CA VAL A 28 -6.83 -2.40 -9.74
C VAL A 28 -6.71 -1.30 -10.79
N TYR A 29 -7.70 -1.22 -11.68
CA TYR A 29 -7.84 -0.19 -12.70
C TYR A 29 -8.92 0.82 -12.31
N LEU A 30 -8.63 2.08 -12.50
CA LEU A 30 -9.52 3.21 -12.28
C LEU A 30 -9.96 3.78 -13.63
N PRO A 31 -11.17 3.44 -14.13
CA PRO A 31 -11.64 3.89 -15.44
C PRO A 31 -11.70 5.40 -15.60
N GLU A 32 -12.09 6.12 -14.54
CA GLU A 32 -12.23 7.58 -14.56
C GLU A 32 -10.91 8.32 -14.79
N TRP A 33 -9.79 7.72 -14.36
CA TRP A 33 -8.45 8.27 -14.51
C TRP A 33 -7.65 7.63 -15.63
N ASP A 34 -8.17 6.54 -16.21
CA ASP A 34 -7.42 5.65 -17.13
C ASP A 34 -6.06 5.27 -16.54
N GLU A 35 -6.07 4.87 -15.26
CA GLU A 35 -4.85 4.57 -14.50
C GLU A 35 -4.98 3.25 -13.74
N ASN A 36 -3.83 2.62 -13.46
CA ASN A 36 -3.77 1.39 -12.68
C ASN A 36 -3.00 1.64 -11.39
N TYR A 37 -3.33 0.87 -10.34
CA TYR A 37 -2.56 0.88 -9.09
C TYR A 37 -1.11 0.44 -9.30
N HIS A 38 -0.86 -0.44 -10.25
CA HIS A 38 0.48 -0.93 -10.57
C HIS A 38 0.70 -0.94 -12.09
N SER A 39 1.95 -1.04 -12.51
CA SER A 39 2.32 -1.13 -13.92
C SER A 39 1.61 -2.29 -14.63
N LYS A 40 1.17 -2.04 -15.87
CA LYS A 40 0.65 -3.10 -16.76
C LYS A 40 1.69 -4.18 -17.09
N HIS A 41 2.97 -3.90 -16.88
CA HIS A 41 4.05 -4.86 -17.13
C HIS A 41 4.14 -5.92 -16.03
N GLY A 42 3.77 -5.59 -14.79
CA GLY A 42 3.73 -6.53 -13.68
C GLY A 42 3.75 -5.82 -12.33
N ALA A 43 2.70 -6.02 -11.53
CA ALA A 43 2.61 -5.40 -10.21
C ALA A 43 3.72 -5.88 -9.28
N ILE A 44 3.96 -7.18 -9.25
CA ILE A 44 4.98 -7.80 -8.39
C ILE A 44 6.38 -7.46 -8.88
N GLN A 45 6.62 -7.53 -10.19
CA GLN A 45 7.92 -7.20 -10.78
C GLN A 45 8.31 -5.75 -10.50
N GLU A 46 7.34 -4.82 -10.66
CA GLU A 46 7.54 -3.40 -10.36
C GLU A 46 7.88 -3.19 -8.89
N ALA A 47 7.10 -3.76 -7.97
CA ALA A 47 7.32 -3.64 -6.53
C ALA A 47 8.71 -4.12 -6.11
N TYR A 48 9.15 -5.27 -6.60
CA TYR A 48 10.52 -5.77 -6.35
C TYR A 48 11.59 -4.86 -6.94
N HIS A 49 11.37 -4.35 -8.15
CA HIS A 49 12.36 -3.49 -8.79
C HIS A 49 12.49 -2.13 -8.11
N VAL A 50 11.35 -1.48 -7.85
CA VAL A 50 11.34 -0.09 -7.33
C VAL A 50 11.66 -0.07 -5.84
N PHE A 51 10.94 -0.85 -5.03
CA PHE A 51 10.94 -0.71 -3.58
C PHE A 51 11.93 -1.64 -2.88
N ILE A 52 12.11 -2.86 -3.39
CA ILE A 52 13.05 -3.78 -2.75
C ILE A 52 14.46 -3.53 -3.26
N LYS A 53 14.71 -3.70 -4.55
CA LYS A 53 16.06 -3.62 -5.11
C LYS A 53 16.70 -2.23 -4.96
N ASN A 54 15.91 -1.16 -5.14
CA ASN A 54 16.44 0.21 -5.05
C ASN A 54 16.16 0.89 -3.70
N GLY A 55 15.51 0.21 -2.77
CA GLY A 55 15.19 0.71 -1.42
C GLY A 55 15.65 -0.24 -0.33
N LEU A 56 14.87 -1.28 -0.04
CA LEU A 56 15.12 -2.16 1.11
C LEU A 56 16.49 -2.87 1.04
N ASP A 57 16.97 -3.22 -0.16
CA ASP A 57 18.26 -3.89 -0.36
C ASP A 57 19.46 -3.01 -0.01
N LEU A 58 19.28 -1.72 0.22
CA LEU A 58 20.36 -0.83 0.69
C LEU A 58 20.69 -1.05 2.17
N PHE A 59 19.82 -1.72 2.92
CA PHE A 59 20.03 -2.01 4.35
C PHE A 59 20.67 -3.38 4.54
N GLN A 60 21.45 -3.54 5.61
CA GLN A 60 22.06 -4.81 5.96
C GLN A 60 21.04 -5.78 6.58
N ASP A 61 21.26 -7.08 6.42
CA ASP A 61 20.46 -8.11 7.08
C ASP A 61 20.54 -7.96 8.61
N GLY A 62 19.43 -8.22 9.28
CA GLY A 62 19.29 -8.01 10.73
C GLY A 62 19.02 -6.57 11.16
N SER A 63 18.98 -5.60 10.24
CA SER A 63 18.69 -4.20 10.55
C SER A 63 17.29 -4.01 11.12
N ALA A 64 17.13 -2.93 11.90
CA ALA A 64 15.83 -2.37 12.27
C ALA A 64 15.58 -1.15 11.38
N ILE A 65 14.40 -1.10 10.73
CA ILE A 65 14.10 -0.12 9.68
C ILE A 65 12.67 0.39 9.89
N GLN A 66 12.52 1.71 9.86
CA GLN A 66 11.22 2.38 9.80
C GLN A 66 10.89 2.66 8.34
N VAL A 67 9.83 2.03 7.84
CA VAL A 67 9.36 2.20 6.46
C VAL A 67 8.09 3.04 6.45
N LEU A 68 8.09 4.09 5.64
CA LEU A 68 6.91 4.89 5.34
C LEU A 68 6.50 4.64 3.89
N GLU A 69 5.30 4.14 3.67
CA GLU A 69 4.70 4.00 2.35
C GLU A 69 3.65 5.09 2.14
N MET A 70 3.81 5.86 1.09
CA MET A 70 2.85 6.85 0.63
C MET A 70 2.06 6.24 -0.55
N GLY A 71 0.83 5.79 -0.26
CA GLY A 71 -0.01 5.01 -1.17
C GLY A 71 -0.02 3.52 -0.80
N PHE A 72 -0.66 3.16 0.32
CA PHE A 72 -0.76 1.77 0.78
C PHE A 72 -1.51 0.87 -0.21
N GLY A 73 -2.51 1.42 -0.88
CA GLY A 73 -3.24 0.79 -1.98
C GLY A 73 -3.73 -0.62 -1.66
N THR A 74 -3.23 -1.61 -2.40
CA THR A 74 -3.56 -3.03 -2.22
C THR A 74 -2.79 -3.71 -1.09
N GLY A 75 -1.82 -3.04 -0.48
CA GLY A 75 -0.91 -3.60 0.53
C GLY A 75 0.11 -4.57 -0.05
N LEU A 76 0.32 -4.57 -1.38
CA LEU A 76 1.29 -5.44 -2.04
C LEU A 76 2.72 -5.18 -1.58
N ASN A 77 3.15 -3.91 -1.53
CA ASN A 77 4.49 -3.54 -1.10
C ASN A 77 4.73 -3.92 0.37
N CYS A 78 3.73 -3.74 1.23
CA CYS A 78 3.79 -4.16 2.62
C CYS A 78 3.98 -5.68 2.74
N MET A 79 3.22 -6.48 1.96
CA MET A 79 3.35 -7.95 1.96
C MET A 79 4.72 -8.39 1.45
N ILE A 80 5.21 -7.80 0.36
CA ILE A 80 6.55 -8.10 -0.18
C ILE A 80 7.63 -7.74 0.84
N THR A 81 7.53 -6.56 1.47
CA THR A 81 8.46 -6.12 2.53
C THR A 81 8.46 -7.09 3.71
N TYR A 82 7.29 -7.62 4.10
CA TYR A 82 7.18 -8.65 5.12
C TYR A 82 7.92 -9.93 4.74
N LEU A 83 7.76 -10.42 3.51
CA LEU A 83 8.46 -11.62 3.03
C LEU A 83 9.98 -11.43 3.03
N GLU A 84 10.46 -10.27 2.59
CA GLU A 84 11.87 -9.91 2.61
C GLU A 84 12.40 -9.75 4.05
N ALA A 85 11.58 -9.21 4.96
CA ALA A 85 11.94 -9.08 6.37
C ALA A 85 12.19 -10.44 7.03
N ILE A 86 11.36 -11.45 6.74
CA ILE A 86 11.59 -12.82 7.22
C ILE A 86 12.88 -13.37 6.63
N ARG A 87 13.07 -13.28 5.32
CA ARG A 87 14.21 -13.82 4.61
C ARG A 87 15.55 -13.25 5.10
N ARG A 88 15.56 -11.97 5.46
CA ARG A 88 16.75 -11.19 5.82
C ARG A 88 16.88 -10.89 7.30
N ASP A 89 16.00 -11.46 8.11
CA ASP A 89 15.95 -11.24 9.58
C ASP A 89 15.79 -9.77 10.00
N LEU A 90 15.11 -8.95 9.16
CA LEU A 90 14.89 -7.53 9.43
C LEU A 90 13.83 -7.33 10.52
N LYS A 91 13.95 -6.20 11.25
CA LYS A 91 12.89 -5.69 12.12
C LYS A 91 12.27 -4.49 11.42
N ILE A 92 10.98 -4.54 11.15
CA ILE A 92 10.28 -3.50 10.39
C ILE A 92 9.18 -2.87 11.24
N ASP A 93 9.22 -1.55 11.33
CA ASP A 93 8.10 -0.72 11.73
C ASP A 93 7.55 -0.04 10.47
N TYR A 94 6.43 -0.57 9.96
CA TYR A 94 5.83 -0.15 8.70
C TYR A 94 4.67 0.80 8.94
N THR A 95 4.69 1.97 8.31
CA THR A 95 3.57 2.91 8.28
C THR A 95 3.10 3.08 6.84
N GLY A 96 1.83 2.76 6.57
CA GLY A 96 1.21 2.94 5.25
C GLY A 96 0.17 4.04 5.28
N LEU A 97 0.30 5.05 4.42
CA LEU A 97 -0.66 6.14 4.25
C LEU A 97 -1.58 5.84 3.08
N GLU A 98 -2.88 6.08 3.23
CA GLU A 98 -3.85 5.90 2.15
C GLU A 98 -5.04 6.85 2.32
N GLY A 99 -5.26 7.72 1.34
CA GLY A 99 -6.37 8.66 1.37
C GLY A 99 -7.72 8.03 1.01
N TYR A 100 -7.71 6.97 0.18
CA TYR A 100 -8.91 6.33 -0.36
C TYR A 100 -8.85 4.80 -0.25
N PRO A 101 -8.88 4.23 0.96
CA PRO A 101 -8.71 2.80 1.19
C PRO A 101 -9.58 1.94 0.29
N LEU A 102 -9.01 0.84 -0.20
CA LEU A 102 -9.72 -0.18 -0.95
C LEU A 102 -10.60 -1.02 -0.02
N GLU A 103 -11.73 -1.48 -0.54
CA GLU A 103 -12.54 -2.48 0.17
C GLU A 103 -11.73 -3.78 0.34
N THR A 104 -11.66 -4.28 1.56
CA THR A 104 -10.94 -5.51 1.90
C THR A 104 -11.41 -6.70 1.04
N LYS A 105 -12.71 -6.75 0.70
CA LYS A 105 -13.24 -7.78 -0.19
C LYS A 105 -12.56 -7.77 -1.55
N MET A 106 -12.39 -6.60 -2.17
CA MET A 106 -11.71 -6.46 -3.46
C MET A 106 -10.25 -6.91 -3.37
N ILE A 107 -9.57 -6.56 -2.27
CA ILE A 107 -8.16 -6.96 -2.08
C ILE A 107 -8.02 -8.48 -2.02
N PHE A 108 -8.96 -9.19 -1.38
CA PHE A 108 -8.93 -10.65 -1.33
C PHE A 108 -9.29 -11.35 -2.64
N GLU A 109 -9.83 -10.63 -3.62
CA GLU A 109 -10.03 -11.15 -4.98
C GLU A 109 -8.74 -11.06 -5.83
N LEU A 110 -7.70 -10.33 -5.36
CA LEU A 110 -6.41 -10.25 -6.03
C LEU A 110 -5.59 -11.53 -5.79
N ASN A 111 -4.82 -11.92 -6.81
CA ASN A 111 -4.03 -13.15 -6.77
C ASN A 111 -2.60 -12.97 -6.23
N HIS A 112 -2.35 -11.92 -5.43
CA HIS A 112 -1.00 -11.54 -4.99
C HIS A 112 -0.28 -12.68 -4.27
N LEU A 113 -0.93 -13.36 -3.31
CA LEU A 113 -0.31 -14.47 -2.57
C LEU A 113 0.08 -15.65 -3.48
N GLU A 114 -0.76 -15.96 -4.47
CA GLU A 114 -0.48 -17.02 -5.44
C GLU A 114 0.75 -16.67 -6.29
N GLN A 115 0.77 -15.45 -6.82
CA GLN A 115 1.87 -14.98 -7.67
C GLN A 115 3.18 -14.81 -6.90
N LEU A 116 3.12 -14.41 -5.63
CA LEU A 116 4.25 -14.38 -4.71
C LEU A 116 4.71 -15.77 -4.24
N LYS A 117 3.94 -16.83 -4.55
CA LYS A 117 4.14 -18.20 -4.03
C LYS A 117 4.21 -18.23 -2.49
N ALA A 118 3.39 -17.43 -1.86
CA ALA A 118 3.36 -17.17 -0.42
C ALA A 118 2.05 -17.61 0.24
N GLN A 119 1.39 -18.67 -0.27
CA GLN A 119 0.10 -19.13 0.24
C GLN A 119 0.17 -19.58 1.70
N GLN A 120 1.34 -20.01 2.18
CA GLN A 120 1.58 -20.35 3.59
C GLN A 120 1.46 -19.13 4.51
N GLU A 121 1.57 -17.92 3.99
CA GLU A 121 1.46 -16.65 4.72
C GLU A 121 0.05 -16.05 4.67
N LEU A 122 -0.97 -16.87 4.38
CA LEU A 122 -2.36 -16.39 4.24
C LEU A 122 -2.85 -15.65 5.50
N GLU A 123 -2.55 -16.18 6.69
CA GLU A 123 -2.96 -15.56 7.96
C GLU A 123 -2.32 -14.18 8.12
N VAL A 124 -1.04 -14.05 7.78
CA VAL A 124 -0.32 -12.77 7.81
C VAL A 124 -0.94 -11.79 6.81
N TYR A 125 -1.19 -12.24 5.58
CA TYR A 125 -1.83 -11.40 4.56
C TYR A 125 -3.20 -10.90 5.02
N GLN A 126 -4.01 -11.78 5.62
CA GLN A 126 -5.29 -11.40 6.20
C GLN A 126 -5.12 -10.36 7.31
N ASN A 127 -4.17 -10.56 8.22
CA ASN A 127 -3.89 -9.62 9.32
C ASN A 127 -3.43 -8.25 8.80
N ILE A 128 -2.61 -8.19 7.75
CA ILE A 128 -2.21 -6.94 7.10
C ILE A 128 -3.46 -6.20 6.57
N GLN A 129 -4.32 -6.90 5.83
CA GLN A 129 -5.48 -6.29 5.18
C GLN A 129 -6.57 -5.88 6.18
N THR A 130 -6.82 -6.69 7.21
CA THR A 130 -7.93 -6.48 8.16
C THR A 130 -7.53 -5.74 9.43
N SER A 131 -6.23 -5.45 9.66
CA SER A 131 -5.81 -4.64 10.81
C SER A 131 -6.53 -3.29 10.81
N ASP A 132 -6.84 -2.81 12.01
CA ASP A 132 -7.50 -1.53 12.20
C ASP A 132 -6.63 -0.37 11.67
N TRP A 133 -7.28 0.59 11.03
CA TRP A 133 -6.64 1.87 10.71
C TRP A 133 -6.38 2.66 11.99
N GLU A 134 -5.36 3.52 11.98
CA GLU A 134 -4.90 4.38 13.09
C GLU A 134 -4.41 3.59 14.33
N LYS A 135 -4.21 2.28 14.21
CA LYS A 135 -3.72 1.45 15.30
C LYS A 135 -2.50 0.64 14.90
N LEU A 136 -1.58 0.49 15.85
CA LEU A 136 -0.45 -0.41 15.69
C LEU A 136 -0.93 -1.86 15.71
N ALA A 137 -0.68 -2.58 14.64
CA ALA A 137 -0.89 -4.01 14.53
C ALA A 137 0.46 -4.75 14.57
N LYS A 138 0.58 -5.72 15.47
CA LYS A 138 1.74 -6.59 15.52
C LYS A 138 1.53 -7.77 14.55
N ILE A 139 2.09 -7.68 13.37
CA ILE A 139 1.96 -8.71 12.32
C ILE A 139 2.80 -9.92 12.64
N SER A 140 4.01 -9.72 13.16
CA SER A 140 4.87 -10.79 13.68
C SER A 140 5.74 -10.28 14.83
N SER A 141 6.68 -11.11 15.32
CA SER A 141 7.63 -10.68 16.36
C SER A 141 8.60 -9.59 15.88
N LYS A 142 8.76 -9.43 14.56
CA LYS A 142 9.71 -8.48 13.94
C LYS A 142 9.04 -7.53 12.93
N PHE A 143 7.72 -7.57 12.78
CA PHE A 143 7.02 -6.71 11.85
C PHE A 143 5.80 -6.09 12.50
N ASN A 144 5.82 -4.79 12.63
CA ASN A 144 4.69 -3.98 13.06
C ASN A 144 4.13 -3.20 11.87
N LEU A 145 2.82 -2.97 11.87
CA LEU A 145 2.12 -2.21 10.83
C LEU A 145 1.20 -1.17 11.46
N THR A 146 1.28 0.06 10.97
CA THR A 146 0.29 1.10 11.24
C THR A 146 -0.23 1.61 9.90
N LYS A 147 -1.54 1.48 9.67
CA LYS A 147 -2.20 2.07 8.51
C LYS A 147 -2.85 3.39 8.92
N LYS A 148 -2.63 4.46 8.16
CA LYS A 148 -3.21 5.78 8.41
C LYS A 148 -4.10 6.18 7.24
N GLY A 149 -5.37 6.45 7.52
CA GLY A 149 -6.36 6.94 6.56
C GLY A 149 -6.24 8.46 6.40
N ILE A 150 -5.18 8.91 5.72
CA ILE A 150 -4.82 10.33 5.64
C ILE A 150 -4.32 10.67 4.23
N MET A 151 -4.61 11.89 3.79
CA MET A 151 -4.04 12.44 2.56
C MET A 151 -2.55 12.78 2.79
N PHE A 152 -1.73 12.70 1.73
CA PHE A 152 -0.28 12.91 1.89
C PHE A 152 0.07 14.34 2.31
N GLU A 153 -0.68 15.32 1.81
CA GLU A 153 -0.53 16.73 2.19
C GLU A 153 -0.84 17.03 3.66
N ASP A 154 -1.60 16.16 4.32
CA ASP A 154 -1.97 16.31 5.73
C ASP A 154 -1.00 15.56 6.66
N PHE A 155 -0.06 14.79 6.10
CA PHE A 155 0.93 14.06 6.89
C PHE A 155 2.16 14.95 7.17
N HIS A 156 2.36 15.31 8.43
CA HIS A 156 3.39 16.28 8.86
C HIS A 156 4.32 15.73 9.94
N GLU A 157 4.62 14.45 9.90
CA GLU A 157 5.57 13.85 10.85
C GLU A 157 7.00 13.89 10.27
N ASN A 158 7.97 14.36 11.07
CA ASN A 158 9.36 14.48 10.64
C ASN A 158 10.24 13.39 11.26
N GLY A 159 11.18 12.86 10.49
CA GLY A 159 12.17 11.90 10.99
C GLY A 159 11.59 10.55 11.41
N VAL A 160 10.48 10.14 10.80
CA VAL A 160 9.73 8.93 11.14
C VAL A 160 10.07 7.73 10.26
N ALA A 161 10.96 7.89 9.27
CA ALA A 161 11.30 6.82 8.35
C ALA A 161 12.79 6.81 8.00
N ASP A 162 13.35 5.61 7.92
CA ASP A 162 14.67 5.33 7.34
C ASP A 162 14.54 5.10 5.82
N LEU A 163 13.36 4.67 5.38
CA LEU A 163 13.04 4.35 3.99
C LEU A 163 11.62 4.82 3.64
N ILE A 164 11.51 5.55 2.54
CA ILE A 164 10.21 6.00 2.02
C ILE A 164 9.92 5.26 0.71
N TYR A 165 8.78 4.59 0.65
CA TYR A 165 8.16 4.11 -0.58
C TYR A 165 7.16 5.16 -1.05
N PHE A 166 7.47 5.85 -2.12
CA PHE A 166 6.57 6.82 -2.71
C PHE A 166 5.82 6.17 -3.87
N ASP A 167 4.63 5.62 -3.56
CA ASP A 167 3.79 4.83 -4.46
C ASP A 167 2.48 5.56 -4.80
N ALA A 168 2.60 6.84 -5.14
CA ALA A 168 1.49 7.67 -5.58
C ALA A 168 1.20 7.45 -7.06
N PHE A 169 -0.05 7.72 -7.47
CA PHE A 169 -0.38 7.82 -8.89
C PHE A 169 0.49 8.88 -9.57
N GLY A 170 0.79 8.65 -10.86
CA GLY A 170 1.65 9.54 -11.62
C GLY A 170 1.14 10.99 -11.69
N ALA A 171 2.06 11.94 -11.90
CA ALA A 171 1.76 13.37 -11.99
C ALA A 171 0.71 13.74 -13.07
N ARG A 172 0.39 12.82 -13.98
CA ARG A 172 -0.69 13.00 -14.98
C ARG A 172 -2.06 13.10 -14.33
N VAL A 173 -2.29 12.34 -13.26
CA VAL A 173 -3.60 12.24 -12.57
C VAL A 173 -3.63 12.91 -11.21
N GLN A 174 -2.49 12.97 -10.54
CA GLN A 174 -2.33 13.63 -9.23
C GLN A 174 -1.10 14.54 -9.22
N PRO A 175 -1.07 15.63 -10.04
CA PRO A 175 0.09 16.52 -10.12
C PRO A 175 0.43 17.19 -8.79
N GLU A 176 -0.55 17.41 -7.92
CA GLU A 176 -0.40 17.98 -6.58
C GLU A 176 0.52 17.15 -5.67
N LEU A 177 0.57 15.84 -5.85
CA LEU A 177 1.42 14.94 -5.07
C LEU A 177 2.91 14.97 -5.51
N TRP A 178 3.20 15.59 -6.67
CA TRP A 178 4.55 15.67 -7.25
C TRP A 178 5.17 17.06 -7.11
N THR A 179 4.78 17.76 -6.07
CA THR A 179 5.29 19.13 -5.79
C THR A 179 6.40 19.11 -4.75
N GLU A 180 7.26 20.13 -4.79
CA GLU A 180 8.36 20.27 -3.82
C GLU A 180 7.86 20.31 -2.36
N SER A 181 6.64 20.79 -2.13
CA SER A 181 6.04 20.83 -0.79
C SER A 181 5.82 19.43 -0.20
N ILE A 182 5.38 18.47 -1.00
CA ILE A 182 5.19 17.08 -0.54
C ILE A 182 6.53 16.45 -0.11
N PHE A 183 7.61 16.72 -0.86
CA PHE A 183 8.94 16.14 -0.56
C PHE A 183 9.73 16.92 0.52
N LYS A 184 9.18 18.00 1.07
CA LYS A 184 9.78 18.78 2.16
C LYS A 184 9.11 18.55 3.51
N ASN A 185 7.95 17.91 3.51
CA ASN A 185 7.25 17.47 4.70
C ASN A 185 7.84 16.14 5.17
#